data_aa0f78785e3398fc1029c6f6809f18f7
#
_entry.id   aa0f78785e3398fc1029c6f6809f18f7
#
_cell.length_a   1.000
_cell.length_b   1.000
_cell.length_c   1.000
_cell.angle_alpha   90.00
_cell.angle_beta   90.00
_cell.angle_gamma   90.00
#
_symmetry.space_group_name_H-M   'P 1'
#
loop_
_entity.id
_entity.type
_entity.pdbx_description
1 polymer ?
#
loop_
_entity_poly.entity_id
_entity_poly.type
_entity_poly.pdbx_seq_one_letter_code
_entity_poly.pdbx_strand_id
1 'polypeptide(L)'
;RAQVDAARAKVLEIAGLDIFVNDWEKLPLFRSQYNLAPEIRQSIRNNRLNQDANKLAKALRDYGTGHMPNLWPHLSLIRIPTLILVGEKDKKFVQIGQQLENHLQDSHKVQISNVGHTIHVEDSTEFDTIILGFLKEEQND
;
A
#
# COMPACT_ATOMS: atom_id res chain seq x y z
N ARG A 1 -2.81 -10.44 13.20
CA ARG A 1 -3.31 -9.80 11.97
C ARG A 1 -4.61 -10.43 11.49
N ALA A 2 -4.69 -11.76 11.39
CA ALA A 2 -5.90 -12.46 10.93
C ALA A 2 -7.16 -12.09 11.72
N GLN A 3 -7.07 -11.96 13.04
CA GLN A 3 -8.18 -11.54 13.89
C GLN A 3 -8.67 -10.11 13.57
N VAL A 4 -7.76 -9.19 13.30
CA VAL A 4 -8.09 -7.81 12.88
C VAL A 4 -8.80 -7.80 11.54
N ASP A 5 -8.32 -8.57 10.58
CA ASP A 5 -8.92 -8.67 9.25
C ASP A 5 -10.33 -9.32 9.32
N ALA A 6 -10.51 -10.34 10.18
CA ALA A 6 -11.82 -10.95 10.43
C ALA A 6 -12.82 -9.96 11.09
N ALA A 7 -12.36 -9.15 12.05
CA ALA A 7 -13.18 -8.11 12.67
C ALA A 7 -13.61 -7.05 11.65
N ARG A 8 -12.70 -6.62 10.78
CA ARG A 8 -12.99 -5.68 9.69
C ARG A 8 -13.98 -6.24 8.68
N ALA A 9 -13.85 -7.52 8.32
CA ALA A 9 -14.79 -8.20 7.46
C ALA A 9 -16.21 -8.22 8.07
N LYS A 10 -16.34 -8.44 9.36
CA LYS A 10 -17.64 -8.35 10.06
C LYS A 10 -18.24 -6.95 10.01
N VAL A 11 -17.44 -5.89 10.17
CA VAL A 11 -17.93 -4.51 10.03
C VAL A 11 -18.51 -4.28 8.64
N LEU A 12 -17.83 -4.72 7.60
CA LEU A 12 -18.32 -4.61 6.21
C LEU A 12 -19.67 -5.33 6.01
N GLU A 13 -19.83 -6.52 6.57
CA GLU A 13 -21.01 -7.35 6.38
C GLU A 13 -22.21 -6.85 7.21
N ILE A 14 -21.99 -6.36 8.42
CA ILE A 14 -23.04 -6.00 9.36
C ILE A 14 -23.38 -4.51 9.30
N ALA A 15 -22.35 -3.64 9.28
CA ALA A 15 -22.51 -2.18 9.36
C ALA A 15 -22.42 -1.49 8.00
N GLY A 16 -21.92 -2.18 6.99
CA GLY A 16 -21.82 -1.66 5.62
C GLY A 16 -20.54 -0.90 5.32
N LEU A 17 -20.43 -0.51 4.05
CA LEU A 17 -19.23 0.10 3.49
C LEU A 17 -18.96 1.50 4.05
N ASP A 18 -19.98 2.31 4.28
CA ASP A 18 -19.82 3.67 4.79
C ASP A 18 -19.15 3.71 6.16
N ILE A 19 -19.61 2.87 7.07
CA ILE A 19 -19.04 2.76 8.42
C ILE A 19 -17.60 2.27 8.34
N PHE A 20 -17.35 1.24 7.53
CA PHE A 20 -16.01 0.71 7.31
C PHE A 20 -15.08 1.78 6.76
N VAL A 21 -15.46 2.53 5.73
CA VAL A 21 -14.63 3.57 5.11
C VAL A 21 -14.35 4.70 6.09
N ASN A 22 -15.35 5.13 6.88
CA ASN A 22 -15.16 6.15 7.90
C ASN A 22 -14.08 5.78 8.92
N ASP A 23 -14.01 4.51 9.33
CA ASP A 23 -12.98 4.04 10.25
C ASP A 23 -11.65 3.78 9.57
N TRP A 24 -11.68 3.27 8.34
CA TRP A 24 -10.49 2.99 7.54
C TRP A 24 -9.67 4.26 7.27
N GLU A 25 -10.33 5.35 6.91
CA GLU A 25 -9.68 6.63 6.61
C GLU A 25 -8.94 7.24 7.80
N LYS A 26 -9.33 6.89 9.02
CA LYS A 26 -8.70 7.38 10.25
C LYS A 26 -7.45 6.62 10.65
N LEU A 27 -7.12 5.53 9.95
CA LEU A 27 -5.91 4.77 10.26
C LEU A 27 -4.66 5.67 10.14
N PRO A 28 -3.67 5.53 11.03
CA PRO A 28 -2.43 6.31 10.98
C PRO A 28 -1.72 6.24 9.62
N LEU A 29 -1.88 5.12 8.93
CA LEU A 29 -1.33 4.86 7.59
C LEU A 29 -1.76 5.92 6.55
N PHE A 30 -2.96 6.50 6.71
CA PHE A 30 -3.54 7.46 5.76
C PHE A 30 -3.53 8.90 6.28
N ARG A 31 -2.85 9.16 7.40
CA ARG A 31 -2.84 10.51 8.00
C ARG A 31 -2.31 11.57 7.05
N SER A 32 -1.29 11.25 6.25
CA SER A 32 -0.71 12.19 5.28
C SER A 32 -1.71 12.64 4.20
N GLN A 33 -2.74 11.84 3.91
CA GLN A 33 -3.78 12.19 2.94
C GLN A 33 -4.65 13.38 3.37
N TYR A 34 -4.69 13.71 4.65
CA TYR A 34 -5.42 14.90 5.14
C TYR A 34 -4.83 16.22 4.61
N ASN A 35 -3.58 16.21 4.17
CA ASN A 35 -2.91 17.39 3.59
C ASN A 35 -3.15 17.53 2.07
N LEU A 36 -3.80 16.56 1.43
CA LEU A 36 -4.13 16.62 0.02
C LEU A 36 -5.28 17.60 -0.25
N ALA A 37 -5.36 18.10 -1.48
CA ALA A 37 -6.45 18.94 -1.93
C ALA A 37 -7.81 18.23 -1.69
N PRO A 38 -8.88 18.98 -1.31
CA PRO A 38 -10.19 18.38 -1.02
C PRO A 38 -10.75 17.52 -2.15
N GLU A 39 -10.50 17.89 -3.40
CA GLU A 39 -10.96 17.16 -4.59
C GLU A 39 -10.29 15.79 -4.68
N ILE A 40 -9.00 15.71 -4.39
CA ILE A 40 -8.23 14.47 -4.38
C ILE A 40 -8.72 13.56 -3.25
N ARG A 41 -8.91 14.11 -2.06
CA ARG A 41 -9.45 13.39 -0.91
C ARG A 41 -10.83 12.82 -1.19
N GLN A 42 -11.70 13.61 -1.82
CA GLN A 42 -13.04 13.18 -2.21
C GLN A 42 -12.98 12.05 -3.26
N SER A 43 -12.09 12.15 -4.23
CA SER A 43 -11.87 11.09 -5.23
C SER A 43 -11.42 9.78 -4.59
N ILE A 44 -10.47 9.83 -3.66
CA ILE A 44 -10.03 8.65 -2.89
C ILE A 44 -11.20 8.02 -2.14
N ARG A 45 -12.01 8.84 -1.46
CA ARG A 45 -13.18 8.38 -0.71
C ARG A 45 -14.22 7.75 -1.63
N ASN A 46 -14.52 8.39 -2.76
CA ASN A 46 -15.49 7.86 -3.74
C ASN A 46 -15.05 6.51 -4.28
N ASN A 47 -13.77 6.33 -4.57
CA ASN A 47 -13.22 5.02 -5.01
C ASN A 47 -13.39 3.94 -3.95
N ARG A 48 -13.20 4.28 -2.67
CA ARG A 48 -13.44 3.36 -1.55
C ARG A 48 -14.90 3.00 -1.40
N LEU A 49 -15.80 3.97 -1.54
CA LEU A 49 -17.25 3.78 -1.43
C LEU A 49 -17.87 3.08 -2.65
N ASN A 50 -17.20 3.07 -3.79
CA ASN A 50 -17.64 2.39 -5.00
C ASN A 50 -17.20 0.91 -5.06
N GLN A 51 -17.10 0.27 -3.90
CA GLN A 51 -16.74 -1.14 -3.76
C GLN A 51 -17.96 -1.95 -3.30
N ASP A 52 -17.85 -3.27 -3.41
CA ASP A 52 -18.84 -4.20 -2.87
C ASP A 52 -18.40 -4.66 -1.47
N ALA A 53 -19.22 -4.38 -0.46
CA ALA A 53 -18.89 -4.69 0.93
C ALA A 53 -18.64 -6.19 1.18
N ASN A 54 -19.46 -7.07 0.57
CA ASN A 54 -19.32 -8.51 0.75
C ASN A 54 -18.07 -9.06 0.06
N LYS A 55 -17.74 -8.54 -1.11
CA LYS A 55 -16.50 -8.91 -1.83
C LYS A 55 -15.26 -8.44 -1.08
N LEU A 56 -15.28 -7.23 -0.52
CA LEU A 56 -14.19 -6.75 0.33
C LEU A 56 -14.05 -7.58 1.61
N ALA A 57 -15.16 -7.95 2.25
CA ALA A 57 -15.13 -8.81 3.42
C ALA A 57 -14.52 -10.17 3.11
N LYS A 58 -14.91 -10.77 1.98
CA LYS A 58 -14.33 -12.01 1.49
C LYS A 58 -12.84 -11.87 1.20
N ALA A 59 -12.42 -10.79 0.55
CA ALA A 59 -11.00 -10.52 0.27
C ALA A 59 -10.17 -10.41 1.56
N LEU A 60 -10.69 -9.73 2.59
CA LEU A 60 -10.03 -9.65 3.90
C LEU A 60 -9.85 -11.02 4.57
N ARG A 61 -10.82 -11.92 4.41
CA ARG A 61 -10.72 -13.28 4.96
C ARG A 61 -9.79 -14.19 4.18
N ASP A 62 -9.85 -14.13 2.84
CA ASP A 62 -9.12 -15.05 1.97
C ASP A 62 -7.69 -14.58 1.66
N TYR A 63 -7.51 -13.25 1.50
CA TYR A 63 -6.25 -12.63 1.06
C TYR A 63 -5.66 -11.63 2.07
N GLY A 64 -6.27 -11.49 3.24
CA GLY A 64 -5.73 -10.64 4.28
C GLY A 64 -4.30 -11.04 4.64
N THR A 65 -3.45 -10.06 4.91
CA THR A 65 -2.02 -10.30 5.21
C THR A 65 -1.77 -11.24 6.39
N GLY A 66 -2.79 -11.49 7.22
CA GLY A 66 -2.73 -12.46 8.30
C GLY A 66 -2.80 -13.92 7.86
N HIS A 67 -3.23 -14.18 6.62
CA HIS A 67 -3.35 -15.51 6.02
C HIS A 67 -2.29 -15.79 4.96
N MET A 68 -1.51 -14.78 4.58
CA MET A 68 -0.44 -14.94 3.61
C MET A 68 0.71 -15.78 4.19
N PRO A 69 1.34 -16.65 3.38
CA PRO A 69 2.55 -17.35 3.80
C PRO A 69 3.68 -16.34 4.07
N ASN A 70 4.56 -16.69 5.00
CA ASN A 70 5.76 -15.89 5.24
C ASN A 70 6.80 -16.15 4.14
N LEU A 71 6.97 -15.20 3.24
CA LEU A 71 7.92 -15.30 2.13
C LEU A 71 9.29 -14.68 2.43
N TRP A 72 9.47 -14.05 3.58
CA TRP A 72 10.75 -13.41 3.96
C TRP A 72 11.95 -14.34 3.83
N PRO A 73 11.89 -15.62 4.26
CA PRO A 73 13.02 -16.55 4.10
C PRO A 73 13.38 -16.88 2.65
N HIS A 74 12.50 -16.55 1.70
CA HIS A 74 12.65 -16.87 0.28
C HIS A 74 12.97 -15.64 -0.59
N LEU A 75 13.09 -14.46 -0.02
CA LEU A 75 13.38 -13.22 -0.77
C LEU A 75 14.70 -13.31 -1.55
N SER A 76 15.71 -13.97 -0.99
CA SER A 76 17.00 -14.18 -1.66
C SER A 76 16.94 -15.04 -2.92
N LEU A 77 15.82 -15.71 -3.19
CA LEU A 77 15.59 -16.48 -4.41
C LEU A 77 15.08 -15.61 -5.56
N ILE A 78 14.62 -14.40 -5.27
CA ILE A 78 14.13 -13.45 -6.28
C ILE A 78 15.36 -12.80 -6.95
N ARG A 79 15.46 -12.99 -8.27
CA ARG A 79 16.57 -12.47 -9.10
C ARG A 79 16.13 -11.40 -10.08
N ILE A 80 14.84 -11.09 -10.09
CA ILE A 80 14.27 -10.09 -10.99
C ILE A 80 14.65 -8.70 -10.43
N PRO A 81 15.10 -7.76 -11.26
CA PRO A 81 15.30 -6.37 -10.85
C PRO A 81 14.07 -5.82 -10.16
N THR A 82 14.24 -5.28 -8.97
CA THR A 82 13.14 -4.89 -8.10
C THR A 82 13.30 -3.45 -7.62
N LEU A 83 12.34 -2.59 -7.95
CA LEU A 83 12.26 -1.24 -7.42
C LEU A 83 11.37 -1.22 -6.16
N ILE A 84 11.90 -0.67 -5.07
CA ILE A 84 11.19 -0.51 -3.80
C ILE A 84 10.93 0.98 -3.58
N LEU A 85 9.65 1.38 -3.59
CA LEU A 85 9.25 2.76 -3.31
C LEU A 85 8.65 2.88 -1.90
N VAL A 86 9.12 3.85 -1.14
CA VAL A 86 8.60 4.16 0.21
C VAL A 86 8.39 5.65 0.36
N GLY A 87 7.35 6.04 1.06
CA GLY A 87 7.10 7.44 1.41
C GLY A 87 7.77 7.82 2.71
N GLU A 88 8.42 8.98 2.75
CA GLU A 88 9.17 9.48 3.92
C GLU A 88 8.34 9.52 5.21
N LYS A 89 7.05 9.84 5.10
CA LYS A 89 6.13 9.93 6.24
C LYS A 89 5.63 8.57 6.76
N ASP A 90 5.84 7.51 5.98
CA ASP A 90 5.47 6.15 6.36
C ASP A 90 6.66 5.42 7.01
N LYS A 91 6.97 5.80 8.24
CA LYS A 91 8.14 5.28 8.97
C LYS A 91 8.21 3.77 9.06
N LYS A 92 7.05 3.11 9.19
CA LYS A 92 6.97 1.65 9.23
C LYS A 92 7.45 1.02 7.93
N PHE A 93 6.96 1.51 6.79
CA PHE A 93 7.31 0.95 5.49
C PHE A 93 8.69 1.42 4.99
N VAL A 94 9.20 2.55 5.47
CA VAL A 94 10.63 2.90 5.29
C VAL A 94 11.53 1.81 5.88
N GLN A 95 11.23 1.32 7.08
CA GLN A 95 11.99 0.24 7.72
C GLN A 95 11.80 -1.10 6.99
N ILE A 96 10.57 -1.43 6.60
CA ILE A 96 10.26 -2.65 5.82
C ILE A 96 10.98 -2.60 4.47
N GLY A 97 10.95 -1.48 3.77
CA GLY A 97 11.66 -1.29 2.50
C GLY A 97 13.17 -1.51 2.63
N GLN A 98 13.78 -1.04 3.72
CA GLN A 98 15.19 -1.29 4.00
C GLN A 98 15.48 -2.78 4.23
N GLN A 99 14.59 -3.47 4.95
CA GLN A 99 14.74 -4.92 5.14
C GLN A 99 14.57 -5.70 3.84
N LEU A 100 13.62 -5.30 2.98
CA LEU A 100 13.45 -5.91 1.66
C LEU A 100 14.72 -5.74 0.82
N GLU A 101 15.28 -4.53 0.75
CA GLU A 101 16.51 -4.24 0.03
C GLU A 101 17.69 -5.10 0.51
N ASN A 102 17.79 -5.31 1.83
CA ASN A 102 18.85 -6.14 2.42
C ASN A 102 18.73 -7.63 2.09
N HIS A 103 17.54 -8.13 1.75
CA HIS A 103 17.28 -9.55 1.48
C HIS A 103 17.16 -9.87 0.00
N LEU A 104 16.77 -8.94 -0.83
CA LEU A 104 16.68 -9.09 -2.28
C LEU A 104 18.08 -9.02 -2.91
N GLN A 105 18.31 -9.82 -3.95
CA GLN A 105 19.61 -9.86 -4.64
C GLN A 105 19.85 -8.65 -5.53
N ASP A 106 18.82 -8.23 -6.24
CA ASP A 106 18.85 -7.12 -7.19
C ASP A 106 17.69 -6.18 -6.90
N SER A 107 17.94 -5.18 -6.06
CA SER A 107 16.91 -4.23 -5.68
C SER A 107 17.49 -2.83 -5.47
N HIS A 108 16.65 -1.85 -5.73
CA HIS A 108 16.93 -0.45 -5.51
C HIS A 108 15.78 0.20 -4.74
N LYS A 109 16.10 0.81 -3.59
CA LYS A 109 15.12 1.51 -2.77
C LYS A 109 15.17 3.00 -3.00
N VAL A 110 14.01 3.61 -3.29
CA VAL A 110 13.82 5.05 -3.38
C VAL A 110 12.83 5.51 -2.32
N GLN A 111 13.24 6.50 -1.54
CA GLN A 111 12.38 7.17 -0.55
C GLN A 111 11.90 8.49 -1.13
N ILE A 112 10.59 8.67 -1.24
CA ILE A 112 9.98 9.87 -1.77
C ILE A 112 9.65 10.83 -0.64
N SER A 113 10.12 12.07 -0.76
CA SER A 113 9.95 13.11 0.25
C SER A 113 8.50 13.59 0.36
N ASN A 114 8.10 13.95 1.57
CA ASN A 114 6.80 14.56 1.89
C ASN A 114 5.55 13.73 1.60
N VAL A 115 5.66 12.46 1.24
CA VAL A 115 4.53 11.55 1.00
C VAL A 115 4.46 10.46 2.05
N GLY A 116 3.26 9.91 2.22
CA GLY A 116 2.98 8.79 3.10
C GLY A 116 2.89 7.47 2.36
N HIS A 117 1.96 6.61 2.80
CA HIS A 117 1.85 5.24 2.32
C HIS A 117 1.39 5.12 0.86
N THR A 118 0.47 5.97 0.42
CA THR A 118 -0.14 5.87 -0.91
C THR A 118 0.52 6.84 -1.88
N ILE A 119 1.75 6.54 -2.25
CA ILE A 119 2.65 7.43 -2.99
C ILE A 119 2.03 7.92 -4.30
N HIS A 120 1.47 7.01 -5.10
CA HIS A 120 0.89 7.31 -6.41
C HIS A 120 -0.31 8.29 -6.38
N VAL A 121 -0.91 8.48 -5.20
CA VAL A 121 -2.00 9.44 -5.01
C VAL A 121 -1.48 10.73 -4.40
N GLU A 122 -0.46 10.65 -3.53
CA GLU A 122 0.08 11.80 -2.81
C GLU A 122 1.08 12.60 -3.65
N ASP A 123 1.82 11.93 -4.55
CA ASP A 123 2.71 12.55 -5.54
C ASP A 123 2.77 11.69 -6.81
N SER A 124 1.76 11.80 -7.65
CA SER A 124 1.66 11.01 -8.88
C SER A 124 2.78 11.33 -9.88
N THR A 125 3.20 12.57 -9.96
CA THR A 125 4.25 13.02 -10.91
C THR A 125 5.59 12.37 -10.58
N GLU A 126 6.01 12.42 -9.32
CA GLU A 126 7.27 11.81 -8.89
C GLU A 126 7.20 10.29 -8.99
N PHE A 127 6.08 9.69 -8.59
CA PHE A 127 5.84 8.26 -8.74
C PHE A 127 5.99 7.79 -10.18
N ASP A 128 5.32 8.44 -11.13
CA ASP A 128 5.37 8.09 -12.55
C ASP A 128 6.79 8.27 -13.11
N THR A 129 7.48 9.35 -12.75
CA THR A 129 8.85 9.66 -13.20
C THR A 129 9.82 8.55 -12.79
N ILE A 130 9.76 8.12 -11.54
CA ILE A 130 10.66 7.09 -11.01
C ILE A 130 10.38 5.73 -11.66
N ILE A 131 9.11 5.35 -11.79
CA ILE A 131 8.75 4.06 -12.41
C ILE A 131 9.15 4.03 -13.89
N LEU A 132 8.86 5.08 -14.64
CA LEU A 132 9.25 5.15 -16.06
C LEU A 132 10.77 5.13 -16.22
N GLY A 133 11.52 5.78 -15.32
CA GLY A 133 12.98 5.71 -15.31
C GLY A 133 13.48 4.28 -15.14
N PHE A 134 13.01 3.60 -14.11
CA PHE A 134 13.35 2.21 -13.81
C PHE A 134 13.04 1.27 -14.99
N LEU A 135 11.84 1.35 -15.55
CA LEU A 135 11.43 0.48 -16.66
C LEU A 135 12.25 0.72 -17.95
N LYS A 136 12.74 1.94 -18.18
CA LYS A 136 13.61 2.24 -19.33
C LYS A 136 15.02 1.70 -19.14
N GLU A 137 15.57 1.76 -17.94
CA GLU A 137 16.87 1.18 -17.62
C GLU A 137 16.88 -0.32 -17.86
N GLU A 138 15.85 -1.03 -17.35
CA GLU A 138 15.70 -2.48 -17.51
C GLU A 138 15.46 -2.94 -18.96
N GLN A 139 15.00 -2.06 -19.85
CA GLN A 139 14.83 -2.39 -21.27
C GLN A 139 16.12 -2.27 -22.07
N ASN A 140 17.16 -1.61 -21.55
CA ASN A 140 18.42 -1.37 -22.22
C ASN A 140 19.53 -2.36 -21.84
N ASP A 141 19.27 -3.23 -20.86
CA ASP A 141 20.13 -4.32 -20.42
C ASP A 141 19.67 -5.67 -21.01
#